data_02bf3f1a5cdf581ff3004bba97dd8f27
#
_entry.id   02bf3f1a5cdf581ff3004bba97dd8f27
#
_cell.length_a   1.000
_cell.length_b   1.000
_cell.length_c   1.000
_cell.angle_alpha   90.00
_cell.angle_beta   90.00
_cell.angle_gamma   90.00
#
_symmetry.space_group_name_H-M   'P 1'
#
loop_
_entity.id
_entity.type
_entity.pdbx_description
1 polymer ?
#
loop_
_entity_poly.entity_id
_entity_poly.type
_entity_poly.pdbx_seq_one_letter_code
_entity_poly.pdbx_strand_id
1 'polypeptide(L)'
;MHIFQKIINICRQLCTRLKNRPLLLRIISLFTVTAVFIFGIKACIEIGAFIENSGSESKEGAYNVNLLYYNSLSLKQKNLYTAIVDAAAVCAEYSDILPHSYERSDIELVNRFLKAENPDLFYVDFDSTQLQVSSHRSMVKMAYLATPDKIDAMKAELDVKVKEITDGIKITGKFSDDIEKELYLHDALIGSCSIKQDTGEKADLFGTAYGALVLREAYSDGYAQAFQLLLSRAGIYSTLVFGKTAPSSPEEASWPIVWNLVYADGSYYYTNVFRDDPEIQDDPAFAFHAYFNLNYEEISASHIPADDSVIPRSDSEFNYYELTGLTADSEEELTALFVKQIENAVSNETRYGEFYTEFSPSSDTVYNSMLSAIRTANSKISESGDEIGKKIIEVADITKISAFSDALLFKLYFAES
;
A
#
# COMPACT_ATOMS: atom_id res chain seq x y z
N MET A 1 -10.35 -32.18 -11.73
CA MET A 1 -10.74 -33.50 -12.28
C MET A 1 -10.98 -34.56 -11.21
N HIS A 2 -10.17 -34.66 -10.16
CA HIS A 2 -10.28 -35.70 -9.11
C HIS A 2 -11.53 -35.56 -8.20
N ILE A 3 -11.94 -34.32 -7.89
CA ILE A 3 -13.12 -34.02 -7.07
C ILE A 3 -14.43 -34.38 -7.83
N PHE A 4 -14.49 -34.09 -9.12
CA PHE A 4 -15.64 -34.41 -9.97
C PHE A 4 -15.90 -35.93 -10.04
N GLN A 5 -14.84 -36.72 -10.13
CA GLN A 5 -14.90 -38.17 -10.14
C GLN A 5 -15.38 -38.74 -8.78
N LYS A 6 -14.98 -38.14 -7.66
CA LYS A 6 -15.47 -38.48 -6.31
C LYS A 6 -16.97 -38.19 -6.16
N ILE A 7 -17.42 -37.04 -6.62
CA ILE A 7 -18.84 -36.63 -6.55
C ILE A 7 -19.69 -37.57 -7.39
N ILE A 8 -19.28 -37.93 -8.61
CA ILE A 8 -19.96 -38.88 -9.47
C ILE A 8 -20.08 -40.27 -8.80
N ASN A 9 -19.05 -40.74 -8.13
CA ASN A 9 -19.07 -42.01 -7.42
C ASN A 9 -19.98 -41.98 -6.18
N ILE A 10 -20.03 -40.87 -5.45
CA ILE A 10 -20.96 -40.70 -4.32
C ILE A 10 -22.42 -40.69 -4.84
N CYS A 11 -22.71 -39.97 -5.92
CA CYS A 11 -24.03 -39.95 -6.53
C CYS A 11 -24.47 -41.35 -7.04
N ARG A 12 -23.56 -42.12 -7.64
CA ARG A 12 -23.83 -43.53 -8.04
C ARG A 12 -24.14 -44.40 -6.83
N GLN A 13 -23.41 -44.31 -5.74
CA GLN A 13 -23.67 -45.08 -4.52
C GLN A 13 -24.99 -44.70 -3.85
N LEU A 14 -25.36 -43.42 -3.86
CA LEU A 14 -26.67 -42.96 -3.38
C LEU A 14 -27.82 -43.47 -4.25
N CYS A 15 -27.70 -43.42 -5.55
CA CYS A 15 -28.72 -43.95 -6.48
C CYS A 15 -28.95 -45.47 -6.31
N THR A 16 -27.89 -46.23 -6.06
CA THR A 16 -28.03 -47.70 -5.81
C THR A 16 -28.65 -48.01 -4.45
N ARG A 17 -28.39 -47.23 -3.41
CA ARG A 17 -29.03 -47.38 -2.08
C ARG A 17 -30.50 -46.97 -2.06
N LEU A 18 -30.94 -46.07 -2.95
CA LEU A 18 -32.31 -45.57 -3.03
C LEU A 18 -33.22 -46.45 -3.85
N LYS A 19 -32.68 -47.44 -4.59
CA LYS A 19 -33.47 -48.29 -5.51
C LYS A 19 -34.58 -49.11 -4.83
N ASN A 20 -34.49 -49.35 -3.52
CA ASN A 20 -35.43 -50.14 -2.72
C ASN A 20 -36.24 -49.34 -1.69
N ARG A 21 -36.28 -48.00 -1.79
CA ARG A 21 -37.05 -47.14 -0.87
C ARG A 21 -38.37 -46.69 -1.51
N PRO A 22 -39.41 -46.35 -0.70
CA PRO A 22 -40.69 -45.82 -1.20
C PRO A 22 -40.48 -44.59 -2.10
N LEU A 23 -41.32 -44.43 -3.13
CA LEU A 23 -41.22 -43.42 -4.16
C LEU A 23 -41.08 -41.99 -3.57
N LEU A 24 -41.79 -41.70 -2.50
CA LEU A 24 -41.76 -40.41 -1.79
C LEU A 24 -40.36 -40.06 -1.22
N LEU A 25 -39.66 -41.05 -0.64
CA LEU A 25 -38.33 -40.90 -0.12
C LEU A 25 -37.26 -40.71 -1.22
N ARG A 26 -37.48 -41.28 -2.40
CA ARG A 26 -36.63 -41.06 -3.57
C ARG A 26 -36.75 -39.62 -4.10
N ILE A 27 -37.97 -39.08 -4.13
CA ILE A 27 -38.27 -37.72 -4.57
C ILE A 27 -37.63 -36.70 -3.57
N ILE A 28 -37.82 -36.89 -2.27
CA ILE A 28 -37.24 -36.02 -1.26
C ILE A 28 -35.72 -36.05 -1.30
N SER A 29 -35.11 -37.24 -1.45
CA SER A 29 -33.64 -37.35 -1.56
C SER A 29 -33.10 -36.75 -2.86
N LEU A 30 -33.85 -36.81 -3.96
CA LEU A 30 -33.45 -36.16 -5.21
C LEU A 30 -33.52 -34.64 -5.08
N PHE A 31 -34.55 -34.10 -4.42
CA PHE A 31 -34.67 -32.64 -4.16
C PHE A 31 -33.58 -32.12 -3.23
N THR A 32 -33.22 -32.85 -2.17
CA THR A 32 -32.13 -32.44 -1.27
C THR A 32 -30.78 -32.49 -1.95
N VAL A 33 -30.48 -33.51 -2.76
CA VAL A 33 -29.22 -33.59 -3.53
C VAL A 33 -29.16 -32.49 -4.58
N THR A 34 -30.28 -32.17 -5.26
CA THR A 34 -30.34 -31.10 -6.25
C THR A 34 -30.18 -29.70 -5.58
N ALA A 35 -30.82 -29.51 -4.42
CA ALA A 35 -30.68 -28.27 -3.66
C ALA A 35 -29.22 -28.04 -3.18
N VAL A 36 -28.58 -29.06 -2.61
CA VAL A 36 -27.16 -28.99 -2.19
C VAL A 36 -26.25 -28.75 -3.40
N PHE A 37 -26.56 -29.32 -4.56
CA PHE A 37 -25.78 -29.10 -5.79
C PHE A 37 -25.96 -27.69 -6.32
N ILE A 38 -27.20 -27.16 -6.33
CA ILE A 38 -27.51 -25.79 -6.77
C ILE A 38 -26.90 -24.76 -5.80
N PHE A 39 -26.96 -24.99 -4.47
CA PHE A 39 -26.33 -24.14 -3.47
C PHE A 39 -24.80 -24.18 -3.57
N GLY A 40 -24.20 -25.35 -3.78
CA GLY A 40 -22.77 -25.51 -3.98
C GLY A 40 -22.26 -24.82 -5.25
N ILE A 41 -23.02 -24.94 -6.37
CA ILE A 41 -22.68 -24.22 -7.62
C ILE A 41 -22.87 -22.70 -7.44
N LYS A 42 -23.93 -22.26 -6.75
CA LYS A 42 -24.17 -20.84 -6.49
C LYS A 42 -23.08 -20.25 -5.60
N ALA A 43 -22.65 -20.94 -4.56
CA ALA A 43 -21.50 -20.54 -3.74
C ALA A 43 -20.19 -20.49 -4.54
N CYS A 44 -19.94 -21.46 -5.42
CA CYS A 44 -18.77 -21.44 -6.30
C CYS A 44 -18.84 -20.32 -7.36
N ILE A 45 -20.03 -19.96 -7.84
CA ILE A 45 -20.24 -18.85 -8.78
C ILE A 45 -20.10 -17.51 -8.04
N GLU A 46 -20.63 -17.39 -6.82
CA GLU A 46 -20.51 -16.18 -6.00
C GLU A 46 -19.06 -15.96 -5.53
N ILE A 47 -18.33 -17.02 -5.18
CA ILE A 47 -16.88 -16.95 -4.90
C ILE A 47 -16.09 -16.63 -6.18
N GLY A 48 -16.45 -17.22 -7.32
CA GLY A 48 -15.88 -16.88 -8.62
C GLY A 48 -16.19 -15.43 -9.03
N ALA A 49 -17.40 -14.96 -8.85
CA ALA A 49 -17.82 -13.59 -9.14
C ALA A 49 -17.24 -12.57 -8.15
N PHE A 50 -16.98 -12.96 -6.90
CA PHE A 50 -16.25 -12.13 -5.93
C PHE A 50 -14.76 -12.00 -6.32
N ILE A 51 -14.16 -13.07 -6.83
CA ILE A 51 -12.79 -13.05 -7.38
C ILE A 51 -12.75 -12.28 -8.71
N GLU A 52 -13.78 -12.39 -9.57
CA GLU A 52 -13.88 -11.65 -10.85
C GLU A 52 -14.31 -10.18 -10.69
N ASN A 53 -15.11 -9.82 -9.68
CA ASN A 53 -15.51 -8.42 -9.44
C ASN A 53 -14.48 -7.60 -8.63
N SER A 54 -13.48 -8.25 -8.05
CA SER A 54 -12.28 -7.56 -7.56
C SER A 54 -11.27 -7.30 -8.68
N GLY A 55 -11.52 -7.79 -9.89
CA GLY A 55 -10.73 -7.56 -11.10
C GLY A 55 -11.57 -6.88 -12.17
N SER A 56 -11.43 -5.55 -12.33
CA SER A 56 -11.79 -4.87 -13.57
C SER A 56 -11.12 -5.56 -14.76
N GLU A 57 -11.78 -5.56 -15.91
CA GLU A 57 -11.28 -6.09 -17.18
C GLU A 57 -9.77 -5.81 -17.38
N SER A 58 -8.93 -6.73 -17.02
CA SER A 58 -7.51 -6.69 -17.26
C SER A 58 -7.11 -7.80 -18.21
N LYS A 59 -6.34 -7.41 -19.21
CA LYS A 59 -5.76 -8.26 -20.24
C LYS A 59 -5.24 -9.57 -19.65
N GLU A 60 -5.72 -10.70 -20.19
CA GLU A 60 -5.17 -12.03 -19.91
C GLU A 60 -3.64 -11.98 -20.08
N GLY A 61 -2.92 -12.17 -18.99
CA GLY A 61 -1.48 -12.36 -19.02
C GLY A 61 -0.69 -11.76 -17.84
N ALA A 62 -1.23 -10.85 -17.04
CA ALA A 62 -0.45 -10.10 -16.05
C ALA A 62 -0.77 -10.38 -14.57
N TYR A 63 -1.88 -11.03 -14.24
CA TYR A 63 -2.36 -11.06 -12.85
C TYR A 63 -2.46 -12.47 -12.23
N ASN A 64 -1.37 -13.22 -12.34
CA ASN A 64 -1.06 -14.23 -11.34
C ASN A 64 0.04 -13.73 -10.39
N VAL A 65 0.07 -12.44 -10.10
CA VAL A 65 0.74 -11.92 -8.90
C VAL A 65 -0.19 -12.27 -7.74
N ASN A 66 -0.17 -13.51 -7.45
CA ASN A 66 -0.90 -14.12 -6.38
C ASN A 66 -0.50 -13.46 -5.08
N LEU A 67 -1.44 -13.22 -4.23
CA LEU A 67 -1.27 -12.83 -2.84
C LEU A 67 0.00 -13.46 -2.28
N LEU A 68 1.04 -12.65 -2.16
CA LEU A 68 2.42 -13.09 -1.88
C LEU A 68 2.48 -13.90 -0.59
N TYR A 69 1.88 -13.36 0.46
CA TYR A 69 1.87 -13.98 1.78
C TYR A 69 0.92 -15.17 1.85
N TYR A 70 -0.29 -15.08 1.26
CA TYR A 70 -1.21 -16.21 1.21
C TYR A 70 -0.59 -17.45 0.55
N ASN A 71 0.19 -17.26 -0.51
CA ASN A 71 0.83 -18.38 -1.21
C ASN A 71 1.92 -19.05 -0.37
N SER A 72 2.59 -18.31 0.51
CA SER A 72 3.59 -18.86 1.43
C SER A 72 2.98 -19.69 2.57
N LEU A 73 1.67 -19.55 2.83
CA LEU A 73 0.98 -20.28 3.89
C LEU A 73 0.86 -21.77 3.59
N SER A 74 1.01 -22.61 4.63
CA SER A 74 0.63 -24.01 4.58
C SER A 74 -0.88 -24.20 4.36
N LEU A 75 -1.31 -25.36 3.88
CA LEU A 75 -2.74 -25.66 3.69
C LEU A 75 -3.57 -25.44 4.97
N LYS A 76 -3.00 -25.81 6.13
CA LYS A 76 -3.61 -25.57 7.45
C LYS A 76 -3.84 -24.09 7.70
N GLN A 77 -2.84 -23.25 7.46
CA GLN A 77 -2.92 -21.80 7.64
C GLN A 77 -3.84 -21.14 6.61
N LYS A 78 -3.90 -21.63 5.37
CA LYS A 78 -4.88 -21.19 4.35
C LYS A 78 -6.31 -21.44 4.77
N ASN A 79 -6.60 -22.56 5.43
CA ASN A 79 -7.93 -22.80 5.99
C ASN A 79 -8.29 -21.79 7.10
N LEU A 80 -7.32 -21.43 7.94
CA LEU A 80 -7.49 -20.41 8.97
C LEU A 80 -7.71 -19.03 8.35
N TYR A 81 -6.92 -18.66 7.35
CA TYR A 81 -7.05 -17.43 6.58
C TYR A 81 -8.46 -17.27 6.00
N THR A 82 -8.93 -18.31 5.27
CA THR A 82 -10.27 -18.29 4.67
C THR A 82 -11.37 -18.17 5.71
N ALA A 83 -11.26 -18.89 6.83
CA ALA A 83 -12.27 -18.83 7.89
C ALA A 83 -12.38 -17.43 8.54
N ILE A 84 -11.26 -16.70 8.65
CA ILE A 84 -11.26 -15.32 9.16
C ILE A 84 -11.88 -14.37 8.13
N VAL A 85 -11.54 -14.50 6.84
CA VAL A 85 -12.12 -13.68 5.77
C VAL A 85 -13.64 -13.88 5.70
N ASP A 86 -14.11 -15.13 5.72
CA ASP A 86 -15.53 -15.45 5.66
C ASP A 86 -16.29 -14.87 6.88
N ALA A 87 -15.71 -14.97 8.07
CA ALA A 87 -16.28 -14.39 9.29
C ALA A 87 -16.30 -12.85 9.24
N ALA A 88 -15.22 -12.23 8.76
CA ALA A 88 -15.12 -10.79 8.60
C ALA A 88 -16.16 -10.25 7.61
N ALA A 89 -16.37 -10.94 6.48
CA ALA A 89 -17.31 -10.52 5.43
C ALA A 89 -18.74 -10.29 5.95
N VAL A 90 -19.14 -11.02 6.98
CA VAL A 90 -20.48 -10.91 7.61
C VAL A 90 -20.43 -10.34 9.03
N CYS A 91 -19.31 -9.81 9.45
CA CYS A 91 -19.06 -9.31 10.81
C CYS A 91 -19.48 -10.32 11.91
N ALA A 92 -19.20 -11.61 11.71
CA ALA A 92 -19.52 -12.67 12.65
C ALA A 92 -18.67 -12.55 13.92
N GLU A 93 -19.23 -12.90 15.08
CA GLU A 93 -18.47 -12.95 16.35
C GLU A 93 -17.45 -14.10 16.36
N TYR A 94 -17.75 -15.20 15.66
CA TYR A 94 -16.88 -16.38 15.55
C TYR A 94 -16.80 -16.85 14.11
N SER A 95 -15.64 -17.39 13.73
CA SER A 95 -15.51 -18.15 12.50
C SER A 95 -16.24 -19.49 12.56
N ASP A 96 -16.36 -20.16 11.42
CA ASP A 96 -16.73 -21.57 11.37
C ASP A 96 -15.70 -22.43 12.13
N ILE A 97 -16.12 -23.66 12.46
CA ILE A 97 -15.26 -24.62 13.15
C ILE A 97 -14.12 -25.05 12.21
N LEU A 98 -12.93 -24.88 12.69
CA LEU A 98 -11.72 -25.21 11.96
C LEU A 98 -11.43 -26.72 11.99
N PRO A 99 -10.98 -27.31 10.84
CA PRO A 99 -10.78 -28.73 10.70
C PRO A 99 -9.51 -29.26 11.42
N HIS A 100 -8.68 -28.36 11.95
CA HIS A 100 -7.38 -28.69 12.55
C HIS A 100 -7.22 -28.07 13.92
N SER A 101 -6.22 -28.56 14.65
CA SER A 101 -5.67 -27.90 15.82
C SER A 101 -4.68 -26.83 15.39
N TYR A 102 -4.79 -25.63 15.94
CA TYR A 102 -3.93 -24.48 15.62
C TYR A 102 -3.19 -24.03 16.87
N GLU A 103 -2.01 -23.44 16.63
CA GLU A 103 -1.20 -22.81 17.66
C GLU A 103 -1.38 -21.28 17.62
N ARG A 104 -0.94 -20.61 18.69
CA ARG A 104 -0.97 -19.15 18.76
C ARG A 104 -0.13 -18.51 17.64
N SER A 105 0.99 -19.10 17.29
CA SER A 105 1.83 -18.66 16.17
C SER A 105 1.12 -18.73 14.80
N ASP A 106 0.21 -19.70 14.59
CA ASP A 106 -0.56 -19.80 13.35
C ASP A 106 -1.50 -18.59 13.20
N ILE A 107 -2.23 -18.20 14.27
CA ILE A 107 -3.17 -17.07 14.20
C ILE A 107 -2.42 -15.73 14.10
N GLU A 108 -1.31 -15.55 14.81
CA GLU A 108 -0.48 -14.35 14.73
C GLU A 108 0.08 -14.13 13.32
N LEU A 109 0.59 -15.20 12.70
CA LEU A 109 1.09 -15.15 11.33
C LEU A 109 -0.04 -14.84 10.32
N VAL A 110 -1.17 -15.56 10.43
CA VAL A 110 -2.30 -15.40 9.50
C VAL A 110 -2.94 -14.01 9.65
N ASN A 111 -3.10 -13.50 10.86
CA ASN A 111 -3.61 -12.13 11.09
C ASN A 111 -2.70 -11.08 10.44
N ARG A 112 -1.37 -11.21 10.60
CA ARG A 112 -0.41 -10.31 9.97
C ARG A 112 -0.51 -10.36 8.45
N PHE A 113 -0.60 -11.55 7.86
CA PHE A 113 -0.72 -11.73 6.42
C PHE A 113 -2.07 -11.28 5.86
N LEU A 114 -3.15 -11.46 6.62
CA LEU A 114 -4.46 -10.89 6.29
C LEU A 114 -4.42 -9.36 6.25
N LYS A 115 -3.83 -8.75 7.28
CA LYS A 115 -3.64 -7.29 7.34
C LYS A 115 -2.79 -6.79 6.17
N ALA A 116 -1.78 -7.57 5.75
CA ALA A 116 -0.89 -7.20 4.65
C ALA A 116 -1.58 -7.20 3.27
N GLU A 117 -2.52 -8.09 3.03
CA GLU A 117 -3.06 -8.35 1.68
C GLU A 117 -4.52 -7.94 1.48
N ASN A 118 -5.23 -7.52 2.57
CA ASN A 118 -6.65 -7.21 2.49
C ASN A 118 -6.97 -5.82 3.05
N PRO A 119 -6.64 -4.75 2.32
CA PRO A 119 -6.91 -3.38 2.78
C PRO A 119 -8.40 -3.08 2.97
N ASP A 120 -9.28 -3.83 2.31
CA ASP A 120 -10.73 -3.75 2.47
C ASP A 120 -11.21 -4.25 3.86
N LEU A 121 -10.39 -5.03 4.58
CA LEU A 121 -10.70 -5.50 5.94
C LEU A 121 -10.23 -4.52 7.03
N PHE A 122 -10.12 -3.25 6.73
CA PHE A 122 -9.66 -2.18 7.65
C PHE A 122 -10.40 -2.14 8.98
N TYR A 123 -11.61 -2.66 9.04
CA TYR A 123 -12.47 -2.67 10.22
C TYR A 123 -12.22 -3.86 11.16
N VAL A 124 -11.36 -4.81 10.79
CA VAL A 124 -11.00 -5.95 11.63
C VAL A 124 -9.85 -5.55 12.55
N ASP A 125 -10.04 -5.74 13.85
CA ASP A 125 -8.95 -5.63 14.83
C ASP A 125 -8.19 -6.97 14.86
N PHE A 126 -7.20 -7.09 13.97
CA PHE A 126 -6.37 -8.29 13.85
C PHE A 126 -5.55 -8.58 15.11
N ASP A 127 -5.19 -7.55 15.90
CA ASP A 127 -4.40 -7.70 17.11
C ASP A 127 -5.23 -8.30 18.25
N SER A 128 -6.53 -8.03 18.27
CA SER A 128 -7.49 -8.57 19.26
C SER A 128 -8.24 -9.81 18.76
N THR A 129 -8.10 -10.19 17.48
CA THR A 129 -8.69 -11.42 16.92
C THR A 129 -7.92 -12.65 17.39
N GLN A 130 -8.60 -13.59 18.05
CA GLN A 130 -7.96 -14.64 18.84
C GLN A 130 -8.48 -16.04 18.49
N LEU A 131 -7.57 -17.01 18.53
CA LEU A 131 -7.90 -18.42 18.44
C LEU A 131 -8.53 -18.92 19.74
N GLN A 132 -9.71 -19.54 19.65
CA GLN A 132 -10.34 -20.27 20.74
C GLN A 132 -10.25 -21.78 20.50
N VAL A 133 -9.57 -22.48 21.41
CA VAL A 133 -9.38 -23.91 21.34
C VAL A 133 -10.15 -24.58 22.46
N SER A 134 -11.02 -25.53 22.11
CA SER A 134 -11.64 -26.47 23.05
C SER A 134 -11.13 -27.88 22.77
N SER A 135 -11.47 -28.86 23.65
CA SER A 135 -10.92 -30.22 23.59
C SER A 135 -11.01 -30.91 22.22
N HIS A 136 -11.89 -30.47 21.31
CA HIS A 136 -12.11 -31.10 20.00
C HIS A 136 -12.40 -30.10 18.87
N ARG A 137 -12.34 -28.79 19.10
CA ARG A 137 -12.73 -27.78 18.13
C ARG A 137 -11.89 -26.53 18.30
N SER A 138 -11.46 -25.98 17.18
CA SER A 138 -10.86 -24.65 17.10
C SER A 138 -11.79 -23.72 16.33
N MET A 139 -11.88 -22.47 16.74
CA MET A 139 -12.58 -21.38 16.04
C MET A 139 -11.85 -20.08 16.33
N VAL A 140 -12.08 -19.07 15.53
CA VAL A 140 -11.54 -17.74 15.76
C VAL A 140 -12.61 -16.85 16.35
N LYS A 141 -12.32 -16.22 17.48
CA LYS A 141 -13.12 -15.11 18.01
C LYS A 141 -12.67 -13.84 17.31
N MET A 142 -13.56 -13.29 16.50
CA MET A 142 -13.32 -12.06 15.75
C MET A 142 -13.38 -10.84 16.67
N ALA A 143 -12.58 -9.84 16.33
CA ALA A 143 -12.64 -8.52 16.93
C ALA A 143 -12.77 -7.46 15.83
N TYR A 144 -13.53 -6.41 16.10
CA TYR A 144 -13.81 -5.35 15.13
C TYR A 144 -13.60 -3.98 15.77
N LEU A 145 -13.12 -3.01 14.99
CA LEU A 145 -12.90 -1.63 15.42
C LEU A 145 -14.19 -0.84 15.59
N ALA A 146 -15.31 -1.35 15.06
CA ALA A 146 -16.63 -0.72 15.16
C ALA A 146 -17.75 -1.77 15.20
N THR A 147 -18.97 -1.35 15.49
CA THR A 147 -20.17 -2.20 15.38
C THR A 147 -20.54 -2.44 13.92
N PRO A 148 -21.22 -3.57 13.56
CA PRO A 148 -21.58 -3.89 12.19
C PRO A 148 -22.28 -2.74 11.44
N ASP A 149 -23.26 -2.09 12.04
CA ASP A 149 -23.99 -0.96 11.43
C ASP A 149 -23.06 0.23 11.10
N LYS A 150 -22.03 0.47 11.94
CA LYS A 150 -21.02 1.50 11.67
C LYS A 150 -20.04 1.08 10.59
N ILE A 151 -19.67 -0.18 10.55
CA ILE A 151 -18.75 -0.72 9.53
C ILE A 151 -19.28 -0.48 8.14
N ASP A 152 -20.58 -0.72 7.89
CA ASP A 152 -21.20 -0.48 6.57
C ASP A 152 -21.16 1.01 6.18
N ALA A 153 -21.41 1.91 7.13
CA ALA A 153 -21.28 3.34 6.90
C ALA A 153 -19.83 3.74 6.61
N MET A 154 -18.87 3.22 7.38
CA MET A 154 -17.44 3.49 7.19
C MET A 154 -16.93 2.99 5.84
N LYS A 155 -17.37 1.80 5.39
CA LYS A 155 -17.06 1.29 4.04
C LYS A 155 -17.54 2.25 2.96
N ALA A 156 -18.78 2.73 3.06
CA ALA A 156 -19.34 3.67 2.10
C ALA A 156 -18.59 5.02 2.09
N GLU A 157 -18.20 5.55 3.25
CA GLU A 157 -17.40 6.77 3.35
C GLU A 157 -16.01 6.59 2.73
N LEU A 158 -15.35 5.46 3.02
CA LEU A 158 -14.04 5.13 2.47
C LEU A 158 -14.09 4.99 0.94
N ASP A 159 -15.09 4.29 0.40
CA ASP A 159 -15.27 4.12 -1.05
C ASP A 159 -15.44 5.46 -1.77
N VAL A 160 -16.16 6.43 -1.16
CA VAL A 160 -16.27 7.79 -1.71
C VAL A 160 -14.91 8.45 -1.79
N LYS A 161 -14.10 8.40 -0.74
CA LYS A 161 -12.77 9.03 -0.71
C LYS A 161 -11.78 8.38 -1.68
N VAL A 162 -11.75 7.07 -1.71
CA VAL A 162 -10.94 6.31 -2.67
C VAL A 162 -11.32 6.69 -4.10
N LYS A 163 -12.61 6.78 -4.39
CA LYS A 163 -13.10 7.18 -5.71
C LYS A 163 -12.73 8.62 -6.07
N GLU A 164 -12.85 9.57 -5.14
CA GLU A 164 -12.45 10.96 -5.34
C GLU A 164 -11.00 11.05 -5.82
N ILE A 165 -10.08 10.33 -5.17
CA ILE A 165 -8.66 10.34 -5.52
C ILE A 165 -8.41 9.60 -6.84
N THR A 166 -8.93 8.38 -7.00
CA THR A 166 -8.65 7.56 -8.18
C THR A 166 -9.32 8.06 -9.46
N ASP A 167 -10.43 8.78 -9.37
CA ASP A 167 -11.03 9.44 -10.54
C ASP A 167 -10.14 10.55 -11.11
N GLY A 168 -9.22 11.13 -10.31
CA GLY A 168 -8.20 12.05 -10.78
C GLY A 168 -7.29 11.44 -11.86
N ILE A 169 -6.98 10.15 -11.76
CA ILE A 169 -6.23 9.40 -12.79
C ILE A 169 -6.97 9.45 -14.14
N LYS A 170 -8.28 9.25 -14.13
CA LYS A 170 -9.12 9.25 -15.33
C LYS A 170 -9.33 10.63 -15.92
N ILE A 171 -9.50 11.63 -15.05
CA ILE A 171 -9.76 13.02 -15.45
C ILE A 171 -8.56 13.64 -16.15
N THR A 172 -7.38 13.40 -15.61
CA THR A 172 -6.14 13.95 -16.19
C THR A 172 -5.81 13.30 -17.53
N GLY A 173 -6.10 12.01 -17.72
CA GLY A 173 -5.85 11.26 -18.95
C GLY A 173 -4.38 11.25 -19.41
N LYS A 174 -3.45 11.62 -18.51
CA LYS A 174 -2.04 11.88 -18.81
C LYS A 174 -1.12 10.73 -18.43
N PHE A 175 -1.60 9.79 -17.62
CA PHE A 175 -0.75 8.72 -17.09
C PHE A 175 -0.60 7.59 -18.12
N SER A 176 0.65 7.34 -18.55
CA SER A 176 0.96 6.37 -19.58
C SER A 176 1.23 4.97 -19.03
N ASP A 177 1.70 4.87 -17.81
CA ASP A 177 2.15 3.64 -17.15
C ASP A 177 1.72 3.56 -15.69
N ASP A 178 2.06 2.48 -15.02
CA ASP A 178 1.65 2.23 -13.65
C ASP A 178 2.48 3.06 -12.65
N ILE A 179 3.73 3.36 -12.96
CA ILE A 179 4.60 4.19 -12.10
C ILE A 179 4.09 5.64 -12.03
N GLU A 180 3.65 6.21 -13.16
CA GLU A 180 3.06 7.56 -13.15
C GLU A 180 1.76 7.61 -12.33
N LYS A 181 0.92 6.57 -12.41
CA LYS A 181 -0.28 6.46 -11.56
C LYS A 181 0.08 6.30 -10.09
N GLU A 182 1.07 5.48 -9.80
CA GLU A 182 1.59 5.26 -8.46
C GLU A 182 2.06 6.57 -7.83
N LEU A 183 2.88 7.35 -8.54
CA LEU A 183 3.38 8.65 -8.11
C LEU A 183 2.23 9.62 -7.82
N TYR A 184 1.24 9.70 -8.70
CA TYR A 184 0.06 10.53 -8.47
C TYR A 184 -0.69 10.14 -7.18
N LEU A 185 -0.86 8.83 -6.92
CA LEU A 185 -1.57 8.34 -5.73
C LEU A 185 -0.75 8.58 -4.45
N HIS A 186 0.58 8.46 -4.53
CA HIS A 186 1.52 8.79 -3.47
C HIS A 186 1.35 10.26 -3.03
N ASP A 187 1.47 11.20 -3.96
CA ASP A 187 1.38 12.63 -3.68
C ASP A 187 -0.03 13.04 -3.21
N ALA A 188 -1.07 12.47 -3.82
CA ALA A 188 -2.45 12.72 -3.41
C ALA A 188 -2.73 12.25 -1.97
N LEU A 189 -2.13 11.15 -1.54
CA LEU A 189 -2.25 10.67 -0.17
C LEU A 189 -1.56 11.61 0.81
N ILE A 190 -0.31 12.00 0.55
CA ILE A 190 0.44 12.96 1.38
C ILE A 190 -0.33 14.28 1.48
N GLY A 191 -0.78 14.84 0.36
CA GLY A 191 -1.53 16.09 0.36
C GLY A 191 -2.91 16.04 1.04
N SER A 192 -3.40 14.85 1.42
CA SER A 192 -4.71 14.67 2.04
C SER A 192 -4.68 14.14 3.47
N CYS A 193 -3.56 13.67 3.96
CA CYS A 193 -3.37 13.05 5.27
C CYS A 193 -2.27 13.77 6.05
N SER A 194 -2.27 13.66 7.36
CA SER A 194 -1.19 14.12 8.25
C SER A 194 -0.77 13.00 9.19
N ILE A 195 0.46 13.09 9.67
CA ILE A 195 1.04 12.10 10.58
C ILE A 195 0.37 12.18 11.95
N LYS A 196 -0.18 11.05 12.39
CA LYS A 196 -0.67 10.89 13.76
C LYS A 196 0.50 10.69 14.72
N GLN A 197 0.58 11.52 15.76
CA GLN A 197 1.52 11.27 16.84
C GLN A 197 1.09 10.06 17.67
N ASP A 198 2.01 9.09 17.86
CA ASP A 198 1.72 7.90 18.66
C ASP A 198 1.50 8.28 20.14
N THR A 199 0.30 8.05 20.64
CA THR A 199 -0.07 8.29 22.04
C THR A 199 0.03 7.04 22.90
N GLY A 200 0.44 5.89 22.35
CA GLY A 200 0.48 4.58 23.00
C GLY A 200 -0.89 3.99 23.29
N GLU A 201 -1.96 4.50 22.69
CA GLU A 201 -3.29 3.93 22.75
C GLU A 201 -3.37 2.64 21.93
N LYS A 202 -4.32 1.74 22.28
CA LYS A 202 -4.53 0.48 21.57
C LYS A 202 -5.03 0.73 20.15
N ALA A 203 -4.92 -0.32 19.32
CA ALA A 203 -5.38 -0.37 17.93
C ALA A 203 -6.62 0.51 17.71
N ASP A 204 -6.45 1.54 16.93
CA ASP A 204 -7.48 2.50 16.59
C ASP A 204 -7.60 2.63 15.06
N LEU A 205 -8.53 3.44 14.62
CA LEU A 205 -8.77 3.66 13.20
C LEU A 205 -7.60 4.38 12.47
N PHE A 206 -6.71 5.04 13.21
CA PHE A 206 -5.56 5.75 12.61
C PHE A 206 -4.47 4.81 12.08
N GLY A 207 -4.48 3.54 12.49
CA GLY A 207 -3.66 2.48 11.87
C GLY A 207 -4.29 1.83 10.64
N THR A 208 -5.30 2.45 10.01
CA THR A 208 -6.05 1.87 8.90
C THR A 208 -6.21 2.84 7.73
N ALA A 209 -6.58 2.30 6.55
CA ALA A 209 -6.91 3.12 5.38
C ALA A 209 -8.03 4.14 5.67
N TYR A 210 -8.98 3.82 6.56
CA TYR A 210 -10.04 4.75 6.98
C TYR A 210 -9.46 5.95 7.74
N GLY A 211 -8.50 5.72 8.62
CA GLY A 211 -7.78 6.80 9.32
C GLY A 211 -7.15 7.79 8.36
N ALA A 212 -6.37 7.28 7.41
CA ALA A 212 -5.67 8.12 6.45
C ALA A 212 -6.62 8.86 5.49
N LEU A 213 -7.57 8.16 4.88
CA LEU A 213 -8.38 8.72 3.78
C LEU A 213 -9.64 9.47 4.25
N VAL A 214 -10.24 9.06 5.37
CA VAL A 214 -11.48 9.66 5.88
C VAL A 214 -11.23 10.59 7.05
N LEU A 215 -10.47 10.11 8.07
CA LEU A 215 -10.13 10.94 9.23
C LEU A 215 -8.97 11.91 8.94
N ARG A 216 -8.19 11.65 7.87
CA ARG A 216 -7.10 12.47 7.38
C ARG A 216 -5.93 12.61 8.37
N GLU A 217 -5.75 11.60 9.20
CA GLU A 217 -4.66 11.50 10.15
C GLU A 217 -4.33 10.01 10.37
N ALA A 218 -3.05 9.60 10.26
CA ALA A 218 -2.69 8.19 10.36
C ALA A 218 -1.26 7.94 10.89
N TYR A 219 -1.08 6.73 11.40
CA TYR A 219 0.24 6.13 11.65
C TYR A 219 0.81 5.52 10.35
N SER A 220 2.03 5.00 10.38
CA SER A 220 2.68 4.40 9.22
C SER A 220 1.87 3.26 8.59
N ASP A 221 1.21 2.42 9.39
CA ASP A 221 0.37 1.33 8.88
C ASP A 221 -0.94 1.84 8.24
N GLY A 222 -1.48 2.96 8.72
CA GLY A 222 -2.63 3.61 8.07
C GLY A 222 -2.27 4.22 6.71
N TYR A 223 -1.12 4.89 6.59
CA TYR A 223 -0.58 5.36 5.30
C TYR A 223 -0.38 4.20 4.33
N ALA A 224 0.30 3.13 4.77
CA ALA A 224 0.59 1.99 3.93
C ALA A 224 -0.69 1.25 3.45
N GLN A 225 -1.69 1.08 4.33
CA GLN A 225 -2.99 0.49 3.95
C GLN A 225 -3.76 1.39 2.98
N ALA A 226 -3.76 2.70 3.20
CA ALA A 226 -4.42 3.66 2.31
C ALA A 226 -3.79 3.63 0.93
N PHE A 227 -2.47 3.66 0.85
CA PHE A 227 -1.75 3.58 -0.42
C PHE A 227 -2.03 2.26 -1.14
N GLN A 228 -1.97 1.13 -0.44
CA GLN A 228 -2.34 -0.17 -0.99
C GLN A 228 -3.76 -0.19 -1.56
N LEU A 229 -4.73 0.40 -0.83
CA LEU A 229 -6.12 0.46 -1.28
C LEU A 229 -6.27 1.31 -2.55
N LEU A 230 -5.62 2.47 -2.61
CA LEU A 230 -5.62 3.35 -3.78
C LEU A 230 -4.99 2.66 -4.99
N LEU A 231 -3.82 2.02 -4.83
CA LEU A 231 -3.15 1.23 -5.87
C LEU A 231 -4.04 0.10 -6.38
N SER A 232 -4.66 -0.65 -5.48
CA SER A 232 -5.60 -1.73 -5.84
C SER A 232 -6.76 -1.23 -6.72
N ARG A 233 -7.33 -0.07 -6.39
CA ARG A 233 -8.41 0.54 -7.21
C ARG A 233 -7.90 1.11 -8.54
N ALA A 234 -6.61 1.41 -8.65
CA ALA A 234 -5.95 1.79 -9.90
C ALA A 234 -5.50 0.57 -10.74
N GLY A 235 -5.65 -0.66 -10.22
CA GLY A 235 -5.23 -1.90 -10.87
C GLY A 235 -3.76 -2.25 -10.68
N ILE A 236 -3.09 -1.62 -9.72
CA ILE A 236 -1.67 -1.85 -9.39
C ILE A 236 -1.61 -2.75 -8.15
N TYR A 237 -0.84 -3.84 -8.24
CA TYR A 237 -0.66 -4.74 -7.10
C TYR A 237 0.27 -4.12 -6.06
N SER A 238 -0.15 -4.20 -4.80
CA SER A 238 0.69 -3.84 -3.66
C SER A 238 0.36 -4.71 -2.45
N THR A 239 1.34 -4.93 -1.59
CA THR A 239 1.16 -5.55 -0.28
C THR A 239 1.94 -4.80 0.79
N LEU A 240 1.53 -4.93 2.05
CA LEU A 240 2.25 -4.32 3.15
C LEU A 240 3.50 -5.13 3.51
N VAL A 241 4.54 -4.43 3.90
CA VAL A 241 5.72 -4.99 4.55
C VAL A 241 5.77 -4.49 5.98
N PHE A 242 5.71 -5.41 6.93
CA PHE A 242 5.88 -5.12 8.35
C PHE A 242 7.33 -5.24 8.74
N GLY A 243 7.82 -4.32 9.54
CA GLY A 243 9.19 -4.37 10.00
C GLY A 243 9.50 -3.30 11.04
N LYS A 244 10.75 -2.88 11.04
CA LYS A 244 11.25 -1.83 11.91
C LYS A 244 12.29 -1.00 11.20
N THR A 245 12.51 0.23 11.69
CA THR A 245 13.60 1.08 11.19
C THR A 245 14.95 0.44 11.51
N ALA A 246 15.90 0.53 10.57
CA ALA A 246 17.31 0.27 10.84
C ALA A 246 17.90 1.48 11.58
N PRO A 247 18.61 1.28 12.70
CA PRO A 247 19.25 2.39 13.40
C PRO A 247 20.44 2.90 12.59
N SER A 248 20.58 4.23 12.50
CA SER A 248 21.73 4.88 11.86
C SER A 248 22.97 4.91 12.77
N SER A 249 22.78 4.67 14.06
CA SER A 249 23.84 4.54 15.06
C SER A 249 23.50 3.48 16.11
N PRO A 250 24.50 2.92 16.83
CA PRO A 250 24.27 1.92 17.88
C PRO A 250 23.39 2.39 19.05
N GLU A 251 23.29 3.71 19.26
CA GLU A 251 22.50 4.33 20.31
C GLU A 251 21.04 4.57 19.91
N GLU A 252 20.74 4.53 18.63
CA GLU A 252 19.40 4.76 18.11
C GLU A 252 18.51 3.52 18.29
N ALA A 253 17.28 3.74 18.76
CA ALA A 253 16.30 2.67 18.90
C ALA A 253 15.63 2.36 17.55
N SER A 254 15.38 1.08 17.28
CA SER A 254 14.54 0.66 16.16
C SER A 254 13.08 0.80 16.54
N TRP A 255 12.27 1.36 15.62
CA TRP A 255 10.83 1.57 15.80
C TRP A 255 10.05 0.73 14.79
N PRO A 256 8.89 0.17 15.19
CA PRO A 256 8.00 -0.49 14.23
C PRO A 256 7.60 0.48 13.12
N ILE A 257 7.60 -0.01 11.88
CA ILE A 257 7.19 0.75 10.71
C ILE A 257 6.59 -0.20 9.67
N VAL A 258 5.65 0.32 8.89
CA VAL A 258 5.01 -0.41 7.79
C VAL A 258 5.18 0.39 6.51
N TRP A 259 5.48 -0.32 5.42
CA TRP A 259 5.64 0.27 4.09
C TRP A 259 5.04 -0.65 3.03
N ASN A 260 5.11 -0.28 1.78
CA ASN A 260 4.53 -1.03 0.67
C ASN A 260 5.60 -1.72 -0.18
N LEU A 261 5.31 -2.93 -0.60
CA LEU A 261 5.89 -3.57 -1.77
C LEU A 261 4.91 -3.39 -2.91
N VAL A 262 5.32 -2.75 -3.99
CA VAL A 262 4.50 -2.44 -5.16
C VAL A 262 5.01 -3.22 -6.36
N TYR A 263 4.12 -3.71 -7.21
CA TYR A 263 4.46 -4.31 -8.49
C TYR A 263 3.93 -3.41 -9.60
N ALA A 264 4.82 -2.68 -10.25
CA ALA A 264 4.52 -1.75 -11.32
C ALA A 264 5.45 -1.99 -12.52
N ASP A 265 4.91 -1.89 -13.72
CA ASP A 265 5.64 -2.02 -14.99
C ASP A 265 6.60 -3.23 -15.09
N GLY A 266 6.21 -4.34 -14.44
CA GLY A 266 6.92 -5.61 -14.53
C GLY A 266 7.98 -5.86 -13.46
N SER A 267 8.16 -4.94 -12.50
CA SER A 267 9.13 -5.04 -11.41
C SER A 267 8.53 -4.79 -10.04
N TYR A 268 9.21 -5.26 -9.00
CA TYR A 268 8.87 -4.94 -7.61
C TYR A 268 9.68 -3.75 -7.14
N TYR A 269 9.03 -2.86 -6.36
CA TYR A 269 9.61 -1.69 -5.74
C TYR A 269 9.13 -1.56 -4.29
N TYR A 270 9.89 -0.81 -3.50
CA TYR A 270 9.53 -0.48 -2.12
C TYR A 270 9.22 1.00 -1.99
N THR A 271 8.04 1.31 -1.48
CA THR A 271 7.60 2.71 -1.29
C THR A 271 7.13 2.91 0.15
N ASN A 272 7.58 3.99 0.80
CA ASN A 272 7.17 4.35 2.14
C ASN A 272 6.59 5.76 2.19
N VAL A 273 5.32 5.89 1.87
CA VAL A 273 4.59 7.17 1.82
C VAL A 273 4.63 7.93 3.15
N PHE A 274 4.60 7.21 4.28
CA PHE A 274 4.71 7.82 5.61
C PHE A 274 6.06 8.53 5.83
N ARG A 275 7.14 8.00 5.26
CA ARG A 275 8.49 8.61 5.35
C ARG A 275 8.67 9.75 4.36
N ASP A 276 7.88 9.77 3.31
CA ASP A 276 7.89 10.81 2.28
C ASP A 276 6.94 11.97 2.61
N ASP A 277 6.18 11.91 3.72
CA ASP A 277 5.39 13.02 4.23
C ASP A 277 6.26 13.95 5.10
N PRO A 278 6.60 15.15 4.62
CA PRO A 278 7.46 16.09 5.36
C PRO A 278 6.72 16.90 6.44
N GLU A 279 5.37 16.81 6.50
CA GLU A 279 4.53 17.66 7.37
C GLU A 279 4.87 19.17 7.27
N ILE A 280 5.12 19.67 6.05
CA ILE A 280 5.42 21.09 5.85
C ILE A 280 4.16 21.92 6.05
N GLN A 281 4.12 22.75 7.10
CA GLN A 281 2.95 23.55 7.44
C GLN A 281 2.59 24.58 6.37
N ASP A 282 3.58 25.14 5.70
CA ASP A 282 3.40 26.20 4.69
C ASP A 282 3.04 25.61 3.30
N ASP A 283 3.35 24.35 3.06
CA ASP A 283 2.99 23.62 1.84
C ASP A 283 2.65 22.15 2.16
N PRO A 284 1.45 21.89 2.70
CA PRO A 284 1.05 20.54 3.09
C PRO A 284 0.84 19.59 1.91
N ALA A 285 0.85 20.07 0.68
CA ALA A 285 0.75 19.25 -0.52
C ALA A 285 2.12 18.84 -1.08
N PHE A 286 3.21 19.39 -0.53
CA PHE A 286 4.55 19.00 -0.94
C PHE A 286 4.90 17.60 -0.39
N ALA A 287 5.27 16.70 -1.27
CA ALA A 287 5.71 15.34 -0.94
C ALA A 287 7.21 15.19 -1.16
N PHE A 288 7.88 14.44 -0.30
CA PHE A 288 9.19 13.88 -0.59
C PHE A 288 9.04 12.59 -1.39
N HIS A 289 10.14 12.21 -2.05
CA HIS A 289 10.17 10.99 -2.83
C HIS A 289 11.43 10.15 -2.56
N ALA A 290 12.05 10.37 -1.42
CA ALA A 290 13.27 9.65 -1.02
C ALA A 290 13.02 8.16 -0.73
N TYR A 291 11.78 7.77 -0.50
CA TYR A 291 11.34 6.39 -0.28
C TYR A 291 10.35 5.92 -1.33
N PHE A 292 10.33 6.55 -2.51
CA PHE A 292 9.48 6.15 -3.64
C PHE A 292 10.25 5.22 -4.59
N ASN A 293 9.72 4.03 -4.81
CA ASN A 293 10.23 3.02 -5.75
C ASN A 293 11.69 2.61 -5.56
N LEU A 294 12.08 2.42 -4.31
CA LEU A 294 13.41 1.92 -3.96
C LEU A 294 13.56 0.43 -4.30
N ASN A 295 14.78 0.02 -4.65
CA ASN A 295 15.12 -1.40 -4.73
C ASN A 295 15.36 -2.00 -3.33
N TYR A 296 15.66 -3.33 -3.27
CA TYR A 296 15.84 -4.01 -1.99
C TYR A 296 17.07 -3.52 -1.22
N GLU A 297 18.16 -3.18 -1.89
CA GLU A 297 19.38 -2.69 -1.25
C GLU A 297 19.16 -1.30 -0.65
N GLU A 298 18.54 -0.40 -1.40
CA GLU A 298 18.21 0.96 -0.97
C GLU A 298 17.28 0.96 0.25
N ILE A 299 16.17 0.23 0.20
CA ILE A 299 15.21 0.19 1.33
C ILE A 299 15.83 -0.48 2.57
N SER A 300 16.67 -1.50 2.38
CA SER A 300 17.31 -2.25 3.47
C SER A 300 18.32 -1.41 4.25
N ALA A 301 18.81 -0.30 3.71
CA ALA A 301 19.64 0.64 4.44
C ALA A 301 18.90 1.26 5.64
N SER A 302 17.59 1.45 5.54
CA SER A 302 16.77 2.13 6.55
C SER A 302 15.65 1.26 7.15
N HIS A 303 15.34 0.09 6.57
CA HIS A 303 14.21 -0.76 6.96
C HIS A 303 14.63 -2.22 7.11
N ILE A 304 14.19 -2.86 8.17
CA ILE A 304 14.42 -4.29 8.45
C ILE A 304 13.06 -5.01 8.43
N PRO A 305 12.76 -5.79 7.37
CA PRO A 305 11.48 -6.49 7.28
C PRO A 305 11.39 -7.66 8.29
N ALA A 306 10.18 -7.92 8.78
CA ALA A 306 9.91 -9.03 9.70
C ALA A 306 9.86 -10.40 8.98
N ASP A 307 9.39 -10.41 7.72
CA ASP A 307 9.18 -11.62 6.92
C ASP A 307 10.07 -11.62 5.64
N ASP A 308 11.35 -11.31 5.79
CA ASP A 308 12.32 -11.14 4.70
C ASP A 308 12.38 -12.32 3.71
N SER A 309 12.11 -13.54 4.18
CA SER A 309 12.14 -14.73 3.33
C SER A 309 11.01 -14.82 2.31
N VAL A 310 9.95 -14.03 2.48
CA VAL A 310 8.77 -14.02 1.59
C VAL A 310 8.84 -12.88 0.59
N ILE A 311 9.58 -11.82 0.92
CA ILE A 311 9.63 -10.56 0.15
C ILE A 311 10.58 -10.72 -1.04
N PRO A 312 10.13 -10.41 -2.29
CA PRO A 312 11.00 -10.39 -3.45
C PRO A 312 12.13 -9.38 -3.29
N ARG A 313 13.33 -9.76 -3.68
CA ARG A 313 14.48 -8.86 -3.75
C ARG A 313 14.57 -8.30 -5.15
N SER A 314 14.12 -7.08 -5.32
CA SER A 314 14.25 -6.35 -6.59
C SER A 314 15.59 -5.65 -6.67
N ASP A 315 16.18 -5.65 -7.86
CA ASP A 315 17.38 -4.91 -8.24
C ASP A 315 17.07 -3.80 -9.26
N SER A 316 15.80 -3.44 -9.42
CA SER A 316 15.36 -2.40 -10.36
C SER A 316 15.86 -1.02 -9.92
N GLU A 317 16.44 -0.28 -10.87
CA GLU A 317 17.01 1.05 -10.66
C GLU A 317 16.07 2.15 -11.18
N PHE A 318 14.85 2.28 -10.63
CA PHE A 318 13.88 3.29 -11.04
C PHE A 318 13.27 4.01 -9.85
N ASN A 319 14.13 4.61 -9.01
CA ASN A 319 13.65 5.52 -7.99
C ASN A 319 13.18 6.86 -8.59
N TYR A 320 12.49 7.67 -7.79
CA TYR A 320 11.91 8.93 -8.26
C TYR A 320 12.92 9.88 -8.93
N TYR A 321 14.11 10.01 -8.37
CA TYR A 321 15.12 10.95 -8.86
C TYR A 321 15.67 10.55 -10.21
N GLU A 322 15.87 9.25 -10.45
CA GLU A 322 16.25 8.69 -11.74
C GLU A 322 15.14 8.91 -12.79
N LEU A 323 13.89 8.60 -12.41
CA LEU A 323 12.74 8.75 -13.31
C LEU A 323 12.50 10.20 -13.75
N THR A 324 12.68 11.15 -12.84
CA THR A 324 12.39 12.57 -13.06
C THR A 324 13.60 13.36 -13.57
N GLY A 325 14.79 12.75 -13.55
CA GLY A 325 16.04 13.41 -13.87
C GLY A 325 16.41 14.49 -12.84
N LEU A 326 16.10 14.24 -11.56
CA LEU A 326 16.48 15.07 -10.42
C LEU A 326 17.74 14.55 -9.72
N THR A 327 18.58 13.82 -10.46
CA THR A 327 19.93 13.42 -10.06
C THR A 327 20.96 14.34 -10.70
N ALA A 328 22.11 14.48 -10.06
CA ALA A 328 23.23 15.24 -10.59
C ALA A 328 24.55 14.53 -10.30
N ASP A 329 25.36 14.31 -11.35
CA ASP A 329 26.68 13.70 -11.27
C ASP A 329 27.81 14.74 -11.27
N SER A 330 27.47 16.01 -11.47
CA SER A 330 28.42 17.11 -11.53
C SER A 330 27.81 18.42 -11.03
N GLU A 331 28.68 19.40 -10.68
CA GLU A 331 28.25 20.76 -10.36
C GLU A 331 27.52 21.44 -11.53
N GLU A 332 27.91 21.11 -12.77
CA GLU A 332 27.27 21.68 -13.96
C GLU A 332 25.83 21.18 -14.12
N GLU A 333 25.60 19.89 -13.92
CA GLU A 333 24.27 19.29 -13.94
C GLU A 333 23.40 19.81 -12.79
N LEU A 334 23.93 19.86 -11.58
CA LEU A 334 23.25 20.44 -10.43
C LEU A 334 22.85 21.89 -10.69
N THR A 335 23.74 22.68 -11.30
CA THR A 335 23.45 24.06 -11.73
C THR A 335 22.29 24.10 -12.73
N ALA A 336 22.27 23.21 -13.71
CA ALA A 336 21.21 23.14 -14.71
C ALA A 336 19.86 22.76 -14.07
N LEU A 337 19.85 21.84 -13.10
CA LEU A 337 18.65 21.49 -12.34
C LEU A 337 18.12 22.69 -11.55
N PHE A 338 18.94 23.44 -10.85
CA PHE A 338 18.50 24.67 -10.16
C PHE A 338 17.92 25.70 -11.13
N VAL A 339 18.56 25.94 -12.29
CA VAL A 339 18.02 26.84 -13.32
C VAL A 339 16.61 26.38 -13.74
N LYS A 340 16.44 25.10 -14.05
CA LYS A 340 15.16 24.52 -14.47
C LYS A 340 14.07 24.69 -13.38
N GLN A 341 14.40 24.43 -12.12
CA GLN A 341 13.44 24.55 -11.02
C GLN A 341 13.04 26.01 -10.78
N ILE A 342 14.00 26.92 -10.89
CA ILE A 342 13.73 28.36 -10.79
C ILE A 342 12.78 28.82 -11.91
N GLU A 343 13.05 28.42 -13.15
CA GLU A 343 12.21 28.75 -14.31
C GLU A 343 10.79 28.19 -14.13
N ASN A 344 10.66 26.95 -13.64
CA ASN A 344 9.38 26.32 -13.32
C ASN A 344 8.61 27.09 -12.23
N ALA A 345 9.25 27.44 -11.13
CA ALA A 345 8.64 28.18 -10.05
C ALA A 345 8.14 29.54 -10.49
N VAL A 346 8.89 30.24 -11.35
CA VAL A 346 8.45 31.52 -11.93
C VAL A 346 7.28 31.34 -12.89
N SER A 347 7.30 30.32 -13.72
CA SER A 347 6.23 30.03 -14.70
C SER A 347 4.92 29.67 -14.04
N ASN A 348 4.96 29.01 -12.88
CA ASN A 348 3.80 28.59 -12.13
C ASN A 348 3.22 29.68 -11.21
N GLU A 349 3.55 30.96 -11.45
CA GLU A 349 3.08 32.13 -10.68
C GLU A 349 3.47 32.12 -9.20
N THR A 350 4.44 31.30 -8.77
CA THR A 350 5.04 31.34 -7.43
C THR A 350 5.84 32.64 -7.26
N ARG A 351 5.20 33.78 -7.57
CA ARG A 351 5.86 35.08 -7.75
C ARG A 351 6.36 35.70 -6.45
N TYR A 352 5.81 35.26 -5.32
CA TYR A 352 6.15 35.82 -4.02
C TYR A 352 6.01 34.72 -2.98
N GLY A 353 7.09 34.20 -2.48
CA GLY A 353 7.05 33.23 -1.39
C GLY A 353 8.17 32.21 -1.46
N GLU A 354 8.12 31.36 -0.48
CA GLU A 354 8.99 30.19 -0.35
C GLU A 354 8.44 29.07 -1.26
N PHE A 355 9.35 28.30 -1.85
CA PHE A 355 9.01 27.07 -2.55
C PHE A 355 10.01 25.98 -2.23
N TYR A 356 9.60 24.75 -2.39
CA TYR A 356 10.40 23.58 -2.07
C TYR A 356 10.81 22.86 -3.35
N THR A 357 12.00 22.27 -3.34
CA THR A 357 12.46 21.36 -4.40
C THR A 357 13.41 20.33 -3.78
N GLU A 358 13.54 19.20 -4.42
CA GLU A 358 14.40 18.10 -3.96
C GLU A 358 15.30 17.62 -5.08
N PHE A 359 16.50 17.15 -4.72
CA PHE A 359 17.49 16.58 -5.62
C PHE A 359 18.25 15.46 -4.93
N SER A 360 18.76 14.50 -5.70
CA SER A 360 19.69 13.49 -5.24
C SER A 360 21.06 13.67 -5.91
N PRO A 361 22.05 14.27 -5.23
CA PRO A 361 23.42 14.33 -5.73
C PRO A 361 24.06 12.93 -5.67
N SER A 362 24.75 12.51 -6.73
CA SER A 362 25.34 11.18 -6.82
C SER A 362 26.60 10.97 -5.96
N SER A 363 27.13 12.02 -5.34
CA SER A 363 28.33 11.96 -4.53
C SER A 363 28.49 13.14 -3.58
N ASP A 364 29.29 12.94 -2.52
CA ASP A 364 29.69 14.00 -1.58
C ASP A 364 30.36 15.20 -2.28
N THR A 365 31.04 14.97 -3.42
CA THR A 365 31.67 16.03 -4.19
C THR A 365 30.63 16.94 -4.80
N VAL A 366 29.58 16.37 -5.41
CA VAL A 366 28.44 17.10 -5.97
C VAL A 366 27.67 17.80 -4.85
N TYR A 367 27.42 17.11 -3.76
CA TYR A 367 26.81 17.68 -2.56
C TYR A 367 27.57 18.95 -2.07
N ASN A 368 28.88 18.89 -1.97
CA ASN A 368 29.70 20.02 -1.50
C ASN A 368 29.74 21.20 -2.49
N SER A 369 29.38 20.99 -3.75
CA SER A 369 29.30 22.03 -4.78
C SER A 369 27.98 22.81 -4.82
N MET A 370 26.97 22.43 -4.02
CA MET A 370 25.61 22.99 -4.07
C MET A 370 25.55 24.51 -4.03
N LEU A 371 26.24 25.14 -3.05
CA LEU A 371 26.22 26.60 -2.90
C LEU A 371 26.85 27.30 -4.11
N SER A 372 27.86 26.68 -4.74
CA SER A 372 28.46 27.16 -5.96
C SER A 372 27.48 27.04 -7.12
N ALA A 373 26.81 25.90 -7.24
CA ALA A 373 25.81 25.64 -8.29
C ALA A 373 24.65 26.64 -8.23
N ILE A 374 24.13 26.92 -7.05
CA ILE A 374 23.04 27.90 -6.86
C ILE A 374 23.48 29.31 -7.25
N ARG A 375 24.69 29.74 -6.85
CA ARG A 375 25.24 31.06 -7.25
C ARG A 375 25.40 31.16 -8.76
N THR A 376 25.89 30.08 -9.39
CA THR A 376 26.06 30.02 -10.85
C THR A 376 24.69 30.04 -11.56
N ALA A 377 23.69 29.33 -11.02
CA ALA A 377 22.33 29.35 -11.53
C ALA A 377 21.72 30.78 -11.48
N ASN A 378 21.85 31.46 -10.35
CA ASN A 378 21.40 32.85 -10.20
C ASN A 378 22.09 33.80 -11.23
N SER A 379 23.39 33.63 -11.46
CA SER A 379 24.11 34.43 -12.45
C SER A 379 23.60 34.20 -13.87
N LYS A 380 23.39 32.93 -14.25
CA LYS A 380 22.86 32.58 -15.57
C LYS A 380 21.47 33.15 -15.82
N ILE A 381 20.60 33.12 -14.80
CA ILE A 381 19.25 33.69 -14.89
C ILE A 381 19.28 35.20 -14.97
N SER A 382 20.14 35.87 -14.21
CA SER A 382 20.32 37.32 -14.29
C SER A 382 20.81 37.79 -15.66
N GLU A 383 21.64 37.00 -16.32
CA GLU A 383 22.16 37.30 -17.66
C GLU A 383 21.11 37.13 -18.76
N SER A 384 20.05 36.38 -18.54
CA SER A 384 18.98 36.19 -19.53
C SER A 384 18.18 37.45 -19.86
N GLY A 385 18.25 38.48 -19.00
CA GLY A 385 17.64 39.79 -19.24
C GLY A 385 16.14 39.86 -19.14
N ASP A 386 15.48 38.76 -18.80
CA ASP A 386 14.05 38.65 -18.63
C ASP A 386 13.60 39.23 -17.26
N GLU A 387 12.30 39.41 -17.05
CA GLU A 387 11.77 39.83 -15.73
C GLU A 387 12.17 38.87 -14.59
N ILE A 388 12.48 37.60 -14.94
CA ILE A 388 13.02 36.59 -14.04
C ILE A 388 14.41 37.01 -13.52
N GLY A 389 15.28 37.57 -14.36
CA GLY A 389 16.62 37.98 -14.00
C GLY A 389 16.72 39.13 -13.02
N LYS A 390 15.57 39.72 -12.63
CA LYS A 390 15.49 40.72 -11.55
C LYS A 390 15.27 40.11 -10.17
N LYS A 391 15.11 38.79 -10.09
CA LYS A 391 14.88 38.08 -8.82
C LYS A 391 16.08 37.22 -8.51
N ILE A 392 16.62 37.42 -7.34
CA ILE A 392 17.68 36.57 -6.78
C ILE A 392 17.02 35.49 -5.95
N ILE A 393 17.42 34.24 -6.17
CA ILE A 393 16.99 33.15 -5.34
C ILE A 393 17.99 32.93 -4.24
N GLU A 394 17.50 32.95 -3.02
CA GLU A 394 18.27 32.59 -1.84
C GLU A 394 17.78 31.26 -1.26
N VAL A 395 18.71 30.51 -0.70
CA VAL A 395 18.39 29.27 0.01
C VAL A 395 18.05 29.62 1.44
N ALA A 396 16.82 29.37 1.85
CA ALA A 396 16.41 29.54 3.24
C ALA A 396 16.91 28.38 4.10
N ASP A 397 16.84 27.15 3.58
CA ASP A 397 17.29 25.95 4.28
C ASP A 397 17.65 24.83 3.31
N ILE A 398 18.54 23.94 3.74
CA ILE A 398 18.88 22.70 3.05
C ILE A 398 18.80 21.59 4.09
N THR A 399 17.86 20.69 3.91
CA THR A 399 17.65 19.57 4.82
C THR A 399 17.95 18.25 4.10
N LYS A 400 18.79 17.41 4.70
CA LYS A 400 18.93 16.03 4.26
C LYS A 400 17.66 15.29 4.62
N ILE A 401 16.96 14.73 3.62
CA ILE A 401 15.63 14.10 3.80
C ILE A 401 15.75 12.87 4.70
N SER A 402 16.84 12.09 4.55
CA SER A 402 17.07 10.88 5.32
C SER A 402 18.57 10.68 5.58
N ALA A 403 18.92 10.01 6.68
CA ALA A 403 20.28 9.56 6.94
C ALA A 403 20.76 8.49 5.95
N PHE A 404 19.84 7.87 5.23
CA PHE A 404 20.06 6.74 4.32
C PHE A 404 19.88 7.10 2.84
N SER A 405 19.50 8.33 2.55
CA SER A 405 19.33 8.84 1.19
C SER A 405 20.24 10.03 0.98
N ASP A 406 20.82 10.15 -0.19
CA ASP A 406 21.56 11.36 -0.62
C ASP A 406 20.61 12.47 -1.08
N ALA A 407 19.31 12.23 -1.06
CA ALA A 407 18.29 13.20 -1.40
C ALA A 407 18.24 14.37 -0.40
N LEU A 408 18.13 15.57 -0.94
CA LEU A 408 18.16 16.84 -0.21
C LEU A 408 16.93 17.65 -0.54
N LEU A 409 16.29 18.17 0.48
CA LEU A 409 15.26 19.20 0.37
C LEU A 409 15.89 20.58 0.39
N PHE A 410 15.46 21.42 -0.52
CA PHE A 410 15.79 22.83 -0.57
C PHE A 410 14.54 23.67 -0.32
N LYS A 411 14.60 24.52 0.69
CA LYS A 411 13.66 25.61 0.86
C LYS A 411 14.26 26.84 0.21
N LEU A 412 13.64 27.30 -0.86
CA LEU A 412 14.10 28.44 -1.66
C LEU A 412 13.09 29.59 -1.57
N TYR A 413 13.57 30.81 -1.68
CA TYR A 413 12.71 31.99 -1.76
C TYR A 413 13.27 33.04 -2.71
N PHE A 414 12.39 33.85 -3.26
CA PHE A 414 12.78 34.98 -4.10
C PHE A 414 13.10 36.18 -3.21
N ALA A 415 14.37 36.58 -3.14
CA ALA A 415 14.77 37.80 -2.48
C ALA A 415 14.44 39.04 -3.35
N GLU A 416 14.07 40.12 -2.72
CA GLU A 416 14.02 41.43 -3.39
C GLU A 416 15.44 41.88 -3.70
N SER A 417 15.72 42.20 -4.98
CA SER A 417 17.02 42.66 -5.47
C SER A 417 17.33 44.09 -5.01
#